data_c1b390061c21f2ad1951defcfb509dcd
#
_entry.id   c1b390061c21f2ad1951defcfb509dcd
#
_cell.length_a   1.000
_cell.length_b   1.000
_cell.length_c   1.000
_cell.angle_alpha   90.00
_cell.angle_beta   90.00
_cell.angle_gamma   90.00
#
_symmetry.space_group_name_H-M   'P 1'
#
loop_
_entity.id
_entity.type
_entity.pdbx_description
1 polymer ?
#
loop_
_entity_poly.entity_id
_entity_poly.type
_entity_poly.pdbx_seq_one_letter_code
_entity_poly.pdbx_strand_id
1 'polypeptide(L)'
;MGTSQFQNVLADGKKTIDTLKSTKNQTKTASLLRLSFSEVHTVMERAVARGLSRRNENEEYEHVCLDEKAIRKGHEYVSILYDARNGAVLEVAEGRKDESVKELCTKALTNNQRANVRTVCTDMWPAFIKGATTYFPNALHCHDLYHCVT
;
A
#
# COMPACT_ATOMS: atom_id res chain seq x y z
N MET A 1 -31.41 20.79 -10.98
CA MET A 1 -31.35 19.31 -11.09
C MET A 1 -29.90 18.81 -10.85
N GLY A 2 -29.35 18.96 -9.69
CA GLY A 2 -27.94 18.52 -9.49
C GLY A 2 -27.55 18.08 -8.10
N THR A 3 -28.30 18.43 -7.08
CA THR A 3 -27.89 18.20 -5.68
C THR A 3 -28.27 16.82 -5.12
N SER A 4 -29.31 16.20 -5.60
CA SER A 4 -29.74 14.87 -5.09
C SER A 4 -28.87 13.71 -5.61
N GLN A 5 -28.37 13.79 -6.86
CA GLN A 5 -27.46 12.79 -7.41
C GLN A 5 -26.08 12.81 -6.75
N PHE A 6 -25.56 14.00 -6.41
CA PHE A 6 -24.26 14.12 -5.73
C PHE A 6 -24.30 13.62 -4.28
N GLN A 7 -25.39 13.79 -3.55
CA GLN A 7 -25.55 13.25 -2.20
C GLN A 7 -25.67 11.73 -2.17
N ASN A 8 -26.35 11.15 -3.16
CA ASN A 8 -26.41 9.69 -3.31
C ASN A 8 -25.04 9.08 -3.65
N VAL A 9 -24.22 9.74 -4.47
CA VAL A 9 -22.87 9.25 -4.79
C VAL A 9 -21.93 9.25 -3.57
N LEU A 10 -22.11 10.16 -2.61
CA LEU A 10 -21.29 10.18 -1.37
C LEU A 10 -21.71 9.10 -0.38
N ALA A 11 -23.00 8.84 -0.22
CA ALA A 11 -23.53 7.75 0.59
C ALA A 11 -23.18 6.38 -0.03
N ASP A 12 -23.29 6.26 -1.34
CA ASP A 12 -22.90 5.08 -2.11
C ASP A 12 -21.40 4.83 -2.09
N GLY A 13 -20.58 5.89 -2.00
CA GLY A 13 -19.12 5.77 -1.93
C GLY A 13 -18.61 5.01 -0.71
N LYS A 14 -19.16 5.30 0.48
CA LYS A 14 -18.81 4.56 1.69
C LYS A 14 -19.25 3.09 1.60
N LYS A 15 -20.48 2.85 1.19
CA LYS A 15 -21.02 1.51 1.00
C LYS A 15 -20.21 0.71 -0.02
N THR A 16 -19.79 1.35 -1.11
CA THR A 16 -18.95 0.73 -2.13
C THR A 16 -17.58 0.32 -1.56
N ILE A 17 -16.93 1.19 -0.79
CA ILE A 17 -15.65 0.88 -0.14
C ILE A 17 -15.80 -0.24 0.90
N ASP A 18 -16.82 -0.21 1.73
CA ASP A 18 -17.07 -1.25 2.73
C ASP A 18 -17.35 -2.61 2.07
N THR A 19 -18.14 -2.62 0.99
CA THR A 19 -18.38 -3.82 0.20
C THR A 19 -17.10 -4.31 -0.48
N LEU A 20 -16.29 -3.41 -1.04
CA LEU A 20 -15.00 -3.76 -1.67
C LEU A 20 -14.03 -4.38 -0.66
N LYS A 21 -13.93 -3.85 0.55
CA LYS A 21 -13.13 -4.42 1.63
C LYS A 21 -13.58 -5.85 2.00
N SER A 22 -14.88 -6.08 2.01
CA SER A 22 -15.46 -7.40 2.32
C SER A 22 -15.22 -8.41 1.19
N THR A 23 -15.47 -8.02 -0.06
CA THR A 23 -15.37 -8.92 -1.21
C THR A 23 -13.93 -9.10 -1.71
N LYS A 24 -13.06 -8.11 -1.47
CA LYS A 24 -11.69 -8.00 -2.02
C LYS A 24 -11.65 -8.12 -3.55
N ASN A 25 -12.75 -7.79 -4.23
CA ASN A 25 -12.91 -7.98 -5.68
C ASN A 25 -13.85 -6.91 -6.27
N GLN A 26 -13.33 -6.10 -7.21
CA GLN A 26 -14.09 -5.01 -7.82
C GLN A 26 -15.29 -5.50 -8.65
N THR A 27 -15.12 -6.57 -9.43
CA THR A 27 -16.20 -7.14 -10.27
C THR A 27 -17.35 -7.66 -9.41
N LYS A 28 -17.01 -8.37 -8.32
CA LYS A 28 -18.01 -8.87 -7.37
C LYS A 28 -18.72 -7.72 -6.65
N THR A 29 -17.98 -6.68 -6.26
CA THR A 29 -18.55 -5.46 -5.67
C THR A 29 -19.51 -4.78 -6.62
N ALA A 30 -19.12 -4.61 -7.89
CA ALA A 30 -19.95 -4.02 -8.93
C ALA A 30 -21.28 -4.80 -9.10
N SER A 31 -21.19 -6.12 -9.20
CA SER A 31 -22.37 -6.99 -9.29
C SER A 31 -23.29 -6.85 -8.08
N LEU A 32 -22.76 -6.90 -6.84
CA LEU A 32 -23.56 -6.81 -5.62
C LEU A 32 -24.27 -5.46 -5.45
N LEU A 33 -23.62 -4.38 -5.88
CA LEU A 33 -24.16 -3.02 -5.75
C LEU A 33 -24.91 -2.53 -7.01
N ARG A 34 -24.99 -3.35 -8.05
CA ARG A 34 -25.56 -2.99 -9.36
C ARG A 34 -24.90 -1.76 -9.98
N LEU A 35 -23.59 -1.66 -9.81
CA LEU A 35 -22.72 -0.65 -10.40
C LEU A 35 -21.91 -1.25 -11.54
N SER A 36 -21.40 -0.40 -12.44
CA SER A 36 -20.40 -0.81 -13.40
C SER A 36 -19.03 -0.98 -12.72
N PHE A 37 -18.13 -1.74 -13.32
CA PHE A 37 -16.75 -1.85 -12.88
C PHE A 37 -16.06 -0.47 -12.79
N SER A 38 -16.31 0.39 -13.79
CA SER A 38 -15.74 1.74 -13.85
C SER A 38 -16.19 2.63 -12.69
N GLU A 39 -17.45 2.54 -12.27
CA GLU A 39 -17.95 3.29 -11.11
C GLU A 39 -17.27 2.83 -9.82
N VAL A 40 -17.15 1.52 -9.59
CA VAL A 40 -16.44 0.97 -8.42
C VAL A 40 -14.97 1.39 -8.45
N HIS A 41 -14.33 1.34 -9.60
CA HIS A 41 -12.94 1.76 -9.79
C HIS A 41 -12.75 3.24 -9.45
N THR A 42 -13.59 4.11 -9.98
CA THR A 42 -13.56 5.56 -9.69
C THR A 42 -13.75 5.87 -8.20
N VAL A 43 -14.68 5.16 -7.54
CA VAL A 43 -14.88 5.32 -6.08
C VAL A 43 -13.63 4.90 -5.31
N MET A 44 -13.00 3.80 -5.71
CA MET A 44 -11.76 3.31 -5.11
C MET A 44 -10.62 4.31 -5.29
N GLU A 45 -10.39 4.81 -6.50
CA GLU A 45 -9.34 5.81 -6.78
C GLU A 45 -9.51 7.07 -5.93
N ARG A 46 -10.75 7.58 -5.84
CA ARG A 46 -11.06 8.74 -4.99
C ARG A 46 -10.83 8.46 -3.51
N ALA A 47 -11.12 7.25 -3.03
CA ALA A 47 -10.87 6.85 -1.66
C ALA A 47 -9.37 6.78 -1.36
N VAL A 48 -8.57 6.23 -2.28
CA VAL A 48 -7.10 6.19 -2.19
C VAL A 48 -6.53 7.61 -2.16
N ALA A 49 -6.94 8.47 -3.11
CA ALA A 49 -6.48 9.86 -3.16
C ALA A 49 -6.78 10.62 -1.86
N ARG A 50 -7.99 10.45 -1.29
CA ARG A 50 -8.34 11.03 0.02
C ARG A 50 -7.50 10.46 1.16
N GLY A 51 -7.19 9.16 1.13
CA GLY A 51 -6.31 8.53 2.12
C GLY A 51 -4.91 9.14 2.08
N LEU A 52 -4.36 9.27 0.89
CA LEU A 52 -3.05 9.86 0.67
C LEU A 52 -2.99 11.33 1.10
N SER A 53 -4.01 12.13 0.78
CA SER A 53 -4.07 13.55 1.16
C SER A 53 -4.20 13.81 2.67
N ARG A 54 -4.57 12.79 3.44
CA ARG A 54 -4.71 12.86 4.90
C ARG A 54 -3.48 12.35 5.64
N ARG A 55 -2.46 11.88 4.93
CA ARG A 55 -1.21 11.46 5.57
C ARG A 55 -0.57 12.64 6.28
N ASN A 56 -0.15 12.40 7.49
CA ASN A 56 0.56 13.38 8.31
C ASN A 56 2.06 13.13 8.17
N GLU A 57 2.81 14.11 7.70
CA GLU A 57 4.27 14.03 7.60
C GLU A 57 4.97 13.90 8.97
N ASN A 58 4.26 14.22 10.05
CA ASN A 58 4.73 14.04 11.42
C ASN A 58 4.34 12.67 12.02
N GLU A 59 3.66 11.81 11.26
CA GLU A 59 3.33 10.47 11.72
C GLU A 59 4.59 9.61 11.82
N GLU A 60 4.75 8.91 12.94
CA GLU A 60 5.90 8.05 13.17
C GLU A 60 5.56 6.60 12.84
N TYR A 61 6.44 5.96 12.10
CA TYR A 61 6.35 4.56 11.73
C TYR A 61 7.50 3.79 12.37
N GLU A 62 7.24 3.14 13.50
CA GLU A 62 8.29 2.42 14.24
C GLU A 62 8.67 1.10 13.56
N HIS A 63 7.73 0.44 12.89
CA HIS A 63 7.91 -0.89 12.32
C HIS A 63 7.37 -0.90 10.90
N VAL A 64 8.21 -1.17 9.92
CA VAL A 64 7.81 -1.24 8.51
C VAL A 64 8.20 -2.57 7.88
N CYS A 65 7.47 -2.96 6.84
CA CYS A 65 7.78 -4.13 6.05
C CYS A 65 7.93 -3.76 4.58
N LEU A 66 8.92 -4.37 3.93
CA LEU A 66 9.11 -4.38 2.49
C LEU A 66 8.76 -5.77 1.96
N ASP A 67 7.86 -5.82 1.01
CA ASP A 67 7.37 -7.07 0.41
C ASP A 67 7.18 -6.90 -1.09
N GLU A 68 7.13 -8.01 -1.82
CA GLU A 68 6.82 -8.01 -3.25
C GLU A 68 5.53 -8.77 -3.53
N LYS A 69 4.85 -8.36 -4.59
CA LYS A 69 3.69 -9.07 -5.11
C LYS A 69 3.73 -9.18 -6.62
N ALA A 70 3.56 -10.40 -7.13
CA ALA A 70 3.33 -10.61 -8.55
C ALA A 70 1.94 -10.11 -8.92
N ILE A 71 1.84 -9.22 -9.93
CA ILE A 71 0.58 -8.66 -10.43
C ILE A 71 0.08 -9.37 -11.68
N ARG A 72 0.96 -10.02 -12.43
CA ARG A 72 0.60 -10.83 -13.62
C ARG A 72 1.48 -12.06 -13.76
N LYS A 73 0.98 -13.06 -14.49
CA LYS A 73 1.80 -14.17 -14.97
C LYS A 73 2.85 -13.63 -15.91
N GLY A 74 4.14 -13.84 -15.64
CA GLY A 74 5.22 -13.41 -16.49
C GLY A 74 6.20 -12.40 -15.88
N HIS A 75 6.37 -12.40 -14.54
CA HIS A 75 7.38 -11.61 -13.83
C HIS A 75 7.13 -10.10 -13.71
N GLU A 76 5.89 -9.65 -13.80
CA GLU A 76 5.53 -8.30 -13.38
C GLU A 76 5.30 -8.27 -11.86
N TYR A 77 6.19 -7.57 -11.16
CA TYR A 77 6.16 -7.43 -9.70
C TYR A 77 5.90 -5.99 -9.32
N VAL A 78 5.31 -5.80 -8.16
CA VAL A 78 5.31 -4.53 -7.43
C VAL A 78 5.97 -4.74 -6.07
N SER A 79 6.74 -3.75 -5.65
CA SER A 79 7.27 -3.66 -4.30
C SER A 79 6.33 -2.81 -3.45
N ILE A 80 6.12 -3.19 -2.22
CA ILE A 80 5.17 -2.57 -1.30
C ILE A 80 5.89 -2.25 -0.01
N LEU A 81 5.75 -1.01 0.47
CA LEU A 81 6.12 -0.63 1.83
C LEU A 81 4.84 -0.46 2.65
N TYR A 82 4.78 -1.08 3.81
CA TYR A 82 3.63 -0.96 4.70
C TYR A 82 4.03 -0.85 6.16
N ASP A 83 3.16 -0.20 6.95
CA ASP A 83 3.27 -0.16 8.40
C ASP A 83 2.93 -1.53 8.97
N ALA A 84 3.88 -2.15 9.69
CA ALA A 84 3.71 -3.48 10.26
C ALA A 84 2.69 -3.51 11.42
N ARG A 85 2.40 -2.36 12.04
CA ARG A 85 1.50 -2.28 13.19
C ARG A 85 0.03 -2.43 12.78
N ASN A 86 -0.38 -1.78 11.68
CA ASN A 86 -1.77 -1.71 11.25
C ASN A 86 -2.01 -2.26 9.83
N GLY A 87 -0.95 -2.69 9.12
CA GLY A 87 -1.02 -3.18 7.76
C GLY A 87 -1.34 -2.11 6.72
N ALA A 88 -1.21 -0.83 7.06
CA ALA A 88 -1.48 0.25 6.11
C ALA A 88 -0.37 0.32 5.06
N VAL A 89 -0.74 0.28 3.79
CA VAL A 89 0.19 0.47 2.67
C VAL A 89 0.65 1.93 2.66
N LEU A 90 1.96 2.13 2.74
CA LEU A 90 2.60 3.45 2.71
C LEU A 90 2.94 3.86 1.29
N GLU A 91 3.45 2.95 0.46
CA GLU A 91 3.76 3.21 -0.94
C GLU A 91 3.81 1.90 -1.72
N VAL A 92 3.68 2.01 -3.04
CA VAL A 92 3.82 0.91 -4.00
C VAL A 92 4.68 1.41 -5.16
N ALA A 93 5.69 0.62 -5.54
CA ALA A 93 6.54 0.90 -6.70
C ALA A 93 6.54 -0.28 -7.67
N GLU A 94 6.65 -0.01 -8.97
CA GLU A 94 6.75 -1.07 -9.97
C GLU A 94 8.11 -1.75 -9.91
N GLY A 95 8.11 -3.06 -10.10
CA GLY A 95 9.32 -3.89 -10.08
C GLY A 95 9.82 -4.22 -8.69
N ARG A 96 11.01 -4.81 -8.63
CA ARG A 96 11.67 -5.27 -7.39
C ARG A 96 13.18 -5.06 -7.38
N LYS A 97 13.66 -4.14 -8.23
CA LYS A 97 15.08 -3.80 -8.33
C LYS A 97 15.45 -2.69 -7.35
N ASP A 98 16.74 -2.41 -7.24
CA ASP A 98 17.27 -1.34 -6.37
C ASP A 98 16.60 0.01 -6.60
N GLU A 99 16.30 0.36 -7.86
CA GLU A 99 15.63 1.62 -8.21
C GLU A 99 14.20 1.67 -7.67
N SER A 100 13.47 0.54 -7.78
CA SER A 100 12.10 0.42 -7.25
C SER A 100 12.09 0.56 -5.74
N VAL A 101 13.03 -0.08 -5.04
CA VAL A 101 13.16 0.00 -3.58
C VAL A 101 13.54 1.42 -3.14
N LYS A 102 14.44 2.09 -3.88
CA LYS A 102 14.79 3.49 -3.64
C LYS A 102 13.55 4.38 -3.74
N GLU A 103 12.83 4.28 -4.86
CA GLU A 103 11.61 5.04 -5.11
C GLU A 103 10.60 4.83 -3.99
N LEU A 104 10.34 3.57 -3.65
CA LEU A 104 9.42 3.16 -2.60
C LEU A 104 9.74 3.84 -1.25
N CYS A 105 10.99 3.71 -0.79
CA CYS A 105 11.40 4.22 0.51
C CYS A 105 11.42 5.75 0.56
N THR A 106 11.84 6.41 -0.54
CA THR A 106 12.00 7.88 -0.55
C THR A 106 10.69 8.62 -0.81
N LYS A 107 9.73 8.00 -1.49
CA LYS A 107 8.39 8.57 -1.67
C LYS A 107 7.47 8.32 -0.47
N ALA A 108 7.60 7.15 0.16
CA ALA A 108 6.75 6.79 1.29
C ALA A 108 7.02 7.62 2.53
N LEU A 109 8.29 7.86 2.85
CA LEU A 109 8.74 8.39 4.12
C LEU A 109 9.79 9.49 3.94
N THR A 110 9.67 10.53 4.74
CA THR A 110 10.70 11.58 4.87
C THR A 110 11.99 11.01 5.46
N ASN A 111 13.09 11.74 5.33
CA ASN A 111 14.37 11.34 5.94
C ASN A 111 14.25 11.15 7.46
N ASN A 112 13.51 12.05 8.13
CA ASN A 112 13.30 11.97 9.56
C ASN A 112 12.49 10.73 9.96
N GLN A 113 11.41 10.45 9.24
CA GLN A 113 10.60 9.26 9.48
C GLN A 113 11.42 7.99 9.28
N ARG A 114 12.24 7.90 8.23
CA ARG A 114 13.12 6.74 8.00
C ARG A 114 14.16 6.55 9.08
N ALA A 115 14.71 7.64 9.61
CA ALA A 115 15.68 7.58 10.71
C ALA A 115 15.06 7.11 12.03
N ASN A 116 13.75 7.31 12.22
CA ASN A 116 12.99 6.92 13.41
C ASN A 116 12.41 5.50 13.34
N VAL A 117 12.50 4.82 12.19
CA VAL A 117 12.11 3.41 12.08
C VAL A 117 13.01 2.56 12.95
N ARG A 118 12.40 1.74 13.79
CA ARG A 118 13.10 0.83 14.73
C ARG A 118 13.34 -0.55 14.17
N THR A 119 12.40 -1.04 13.36
CA THR A 119 12.54 -2.35 12.69
C THR A 119 12.06 -2.27 11.26
N VAL A 120 12.79 -2.94 10.38
CA VAL A 120 12.39 -3.18 9.00
C VAL A 120 12.40 -4.68 8.73
N CYS A 121 11.27 -5.20 8.31
CA CYS A 121 11.12 -6.61 7.94
C CYS A 121 11.13 -6.74 6.42
N THR A 122 11.90 -7.69 5.90
CA THR A 122 11.96 -7.99 4.46
C THR A 122 12.00 -9.50 4.24
N ASP A 123 11.65 -9.92 3.03
CA ASP A 123 12.08 -11.23 2.54
C ASP A 123 13.61 -11.24 2.29
N MET A 124 14.12 -12.36 1.78
CA MET A 124 15.55 -12.53 1.48
C MET A 124 15.98 -11.94 0.12
N TRP A 125 15.14 -11.13 -0.54
CA TRP A 125 15.48 -10.54 -1.83
C TRP A 125 16.62 -9.52 -1.68
N PRO A 126 17.73 -9.63 -2.46
CA PRO A 126 18.93 -8.82 -2.26
C PRO A 126 18.68 -7.31 -2.30
N ALA A 127 17.80 -6.82 -3.19
CA ALA A 127 17.47 -5.41 -3.27
C ALA A 127 16.74 -4.91 -2.02
N PHE A 128 15.92 -5.73 -1.38
CA PHE A 128 15.22 -5.38 -0.15
C PHE A 128 16.17 -5.34 1.04
N ILE A 129 17.08 -6.31 1.16
CA ILE A 129 18.13 -6.31 2.19
C ILE A 129 18.99 -5.06 2.08
N LYS A 130 19.45 -4.74 0.87
CA LYS A 130 20.23 -3.53 0.59
C LYS A 130 19.41 -2.26 0.89
N GLY A 131 18.15 -2.23 0.48
CA GLY A 131 17.23 -1.11 0.75
C GLY A 131 17.00 -0.90 2.24
N ALA A 132 16.77 -1.97 2.99
CA ALA A 132 16.59 -1.91 4.44
C ALA A 132 17.78 -1.24 5.13
N THR A 133 19.00 -1.69 4.81
CA THR A 133 20.23 -1.13 5.40
C THR A 133 20.54 0.31 4.94
N THR A 134 20.20 0.64 3.68
CA THR A 134 20.51 1.96 3.10
C THR A 134 19.52 3.03 3.55
N TYR A 135 18.22 2.71 3.56
CA TYR A 135 17.17 3.72 3.78
C TYR A 135 16.64 3.78 5.19
N PHE A 136 16.94 2.78 6.03
CA PHE A 136 16.56 2.70 7.45
C PHE A 136 17.79 2.47 8.33
N PRO A 137 18.69 3.46 8.43
CA PRO A 137 20.03 3.27 9.00
C PRO A 137 20.04 2.89 10.50
N ASN A 138 18.97 3.23 11.23
CA ASN A 138 18.84 2.97 12.66
C ASN A 138 17.95 1.76 12.98
N ALA A 139 17.37 1.13 11.95
CA ALA A 139 16.43 0.03 12.14
C ALA A 139 17.13 -1.32 12.30
N LEU A 140 16.59 -2.15 13.19
CA LEU A 140 16.93 -3.57 13.23
C LEU A 140 16.30 -4.24 12.00
N HIS A 141 17.12 -4.89 11.18
CA HIS A 141 16.65 -5.65 10.02
C HIS A 141 16.22 -7.05 10.47
N CYS A 142 14.97 -7.38 10.18
CA CYS A 142 14.37 -8.69 10.44
C CYS A 142 14.01 -9.36 9.11
N HIS A 143 14.18 -10.68 9.05
CA HIS A 143 13.69 -11.48 7.92
C HIS A 143 12.32 -12.05 8.24
N ASP A 144 11.44 -12.11 7.22
CA ASP A 144 10.15 -12.77 7.36
C ASP A 144 10.35 -14.28 7.55
N LEU A 145 9.84 -14.81 8.65
CA LEU A 145 9.93 -16.24 8.98
C LEU A 145 9.24 -17.14 7.96
N TYR A 146 8.23 -16.64 7.23
CA TYR A 146 7.54 -17.40 6.20
C TYR A 146 8.46 -17.84 5.06
N HIS A 147 9.48 -17.05 4.75
CA HIS A 147 10.47 -17.34 3.72
C HIS A 147 11.71 -18.08 4.25
N CYS A 148 11.83 -18.25 5.56
CA CYS A 148 12.96 -18.98 6.17
C CYS A 148 12.71 -20.48 6.34
N VAL A 149 11.46 -20.98 6.16
CA VAL A 149 11.05 -22.37 6.41
C VAL A 149 10.51 -23.10 5.19
N THR A 150 10.60 -22.53 3.99
CA THR A 150 10.31 -23.17 2.72
C THR A 150 11.57 -23.42 1.92
#